data_e68e5a5748753365f87cb7209f745fe4
#
_entry.id   e68e5a5748753365f87cb7209f745fe4
#
_cell.length_a   1.000
_cell.length_b   1.000
_cell.length_c   1.000
_cell.angle_alpha   90.00
_cell.angle_beta   90.00
_cell.angle_gamma   90.00
#
_symmetry.space_group_name_H-M   'P 1'
#
loop_
_entity.id
_entity.type
_entity.pdbx_description
1 polymer ?
#
loop_
_entity_poly.entity_id
_entity_poly.type
_entity_poly.pdbx_seq_one_letter_code
_entity_poly.pdbx_strand_id
1 'polypeptide(L)'
;EGGWSGFPSHKHDTDRLPLETRHDETYNFRFKPSHGSGVQMLQREDGKSGDAYHLVDGSTICLDSGYHPCAVLPGYQMYYFTILGGLSQRSLVQYFQPSHADQLETIPGIKDMIAKFK
;
A
#
# COMPACT_ATOMS: atom_id res chain seq x y z
N GLU A 1 14.33 5.80 -0.33
CA GLU A 1 15.19 5.84 0.86
C GLU A 1 14.52 6.60 1.99
N GLY A 2 14.42 5.97 3.19
CA GLY A 2 13.94 6.61 4.41
C GLY A 2 12.52 7.19 4.33
N GLY A 3 11.65 6.63 3.51
CA GLY A 3 10.36 7.21 3.22
C GLY A 3 9.18 6.25 3.33
N TRP A 4 8.00 6.78 3.02
CA TRP A 4 6.75 6.04 2.97
C TRP A 4 6.37 5.70 1.55
N SER A 5 5.66 4.59 1.37
CA SER A 5 5.09 4.13 0.11
C SER A 5 3.64 3.67 0.32
N GLY A 6 2.87 3.64 -0.78
CA GLY A 6 1.43 3.37 -0.68
C GLY A 6 0.63 4.53 -0.12
N PHE A 7 1.13 5.75 -0.25
CA PHE A 7 0.44 6.99 0.09
C PHE A 7 -0.07 7.74 -1.13
N PRO A 8 -1.23 8.39 -1.06
CA PRO A 8 -2.14 8.37 0.09
C PRO A 8 -2.57 6.96 0.45
N SER A 9 -2.78 6.72 1.76
CA SER A 9 -3.21 5.41 2.24
C SER A 9 -4.52 4.99 1.57
N HIS A 10 -4.58 3.76 1.10
CA HIS A 10 -5.70 3.23 0.33
C HIS A 10 -5.90 1.74 0.57
N LYS A 11 -7.06 1.24 0.13
CA LYS A 11 -7.40 -0.18 0.12
C LYS A 11 -8.05 -0.57 -1.21
N HIS A 12 -8.15 -1.88 -1.45
CA HIS A 12 -8.84 -2.46 -2.59
C HIS A 12 -9.30 -3.87 -2.21
N ASP A 13 -10.21 -3.94 -1.25
CA ASP A 13 -10.68 -5.19 -0.65
C ASP A 13 -12.16 -5.48 -0.88
N THR A 14 -12.86 -4.61 -1.59
CA THR A 14 -14.31 -4.71 -1.79
C THR A 14 -14.67 -4.35 -3.22
N ASP A 15 -15.49 -5.17 -3.88
CA ASP A 15 -16.05 -4.84 -5.18
C ASP A 15 -17.28 -3.95 -5.01
N ARG A 16 -17.11 -2.66 -5.36
CA ARG A 16 -18.18 -1.65 -5.31
C ARG A 16 -17.93 -0.53 -6.32
N LEU A 17 -17.89 -0.89 -7.58
CA LEU A 17 -17.72 0.11 -8.65
C LEU A 17 -18.74 1.24 -8.54
N PRO A 18 -18.37 2.49 -8.87
CA PRO A 18 -17.06 2.91 -9.39
C PRO A 18 -16.03 3.27 -8.31
N LEU A 19 -16.29 2.98 -7.04
CA LEU A 19 -15.50 3.47 -5.90
C LEU A 19 -14.28 2.60 -5.59
N GLU A 20 -14.41 1.30 -5.80
CA GLU A 20 -13.39 0.33 -5.39
C GLU A 20 -13.52 -0.98 -6.16
N THR A 21 -12.39 -1.66 -6.36
CA THR A 21 -12.35 -3.04 -6.85
C THR A 21 -11.61 -3.92 -5.88
N ARG A 22 -12.01 -5.20 -5.80
CA ARG A 22 -11.33 -6.17 -4.94
C ARG A 22 -10.14 -6.78 -5.65
N HIS A 23 -8.96 -6.60 -5.04
CA HIS A 23 -7.70 -7.20 -5.44
C HIS A 23 -6.98 -7.71 -4.20
N ASP A 24 -6.56 -8.96 -4.23
CA ASP A 24 -5.63 -9.48 -3.24
C ASP A 24 -4.20 -9.11 -3.66
N GLU A 25 -3.35 -8.81 -2.69
CA GLU A 25 -2.01 -8.32 -2.96
C GLU A 25 -0.99 -9.04 -2.09
N THR A 26 0.18 -9.30 -2.67
CA THR A 26 1.31 -9.87 -1.95
C THR A 26 2.54 -9.01 -2.17
N TYR A 27 3.22 -8.65 -1.09
CA TYR A 27 4.50 -7.95 -1.12
C TYR A 27 5.62 -8.88 -0.68
N ASN A 28 6.74 -8.88 -1.43
CA ASN A 28 8.00 -9.44 -0.97
C ASN A 28 9.03 -8.32 -0.90
N PHE A 29 9.67 -8.16 0.26
CA PHE A 29 10.53 -7.02 0.59
C PHE A 29 12.01 -7.37 0.51
N ARG A 30 12.81 -6.43 0.01
CA ARG A 30 14.26 -6.45 0.01
C ARG A 30 14.80 -5.12 0.48
N PHE A 31 15.89 -5.15 1.21
CA PHE A 31 16.54 -3.95 1.75
C PHE A 31 17.97 -3.81 1.27
N LYS A 32 18.43 -2.57 1.15
CA LYS A 32 19.82 -2.23 0.85
C LYS A 32 20.28 -1.12 1.81
N PRO A 33 21.32 -1.38 2.64
CA PRO A 33 21.94 -2.69 2.90
C PRO A 33 20.93 -3.75 3.40
N SER A 34 21.27 -5.03 3.25
CA SER A 34 20.34 -6.14 3.53
C SER A 34 19.94 -6.28 5.01
N HIS A 35 20.68 -5.65 5.94
CA HIS A 35 20.30 -5.58 7.35
C HIS A 35 19.31 -4.47 7.67
N GLY A 36 18.87 -3.71 6.67
CA GLY A 36 17.84 -2.69 6.81
C GLY A 36 16.49 -3.27 7.19
N SER A 37 15.59 -2.41 7.62
CA SER A 37 14.25 -2.80 8.00
C SER A 37 13.21 -1.72 7.70
N GLY A 38 11.97 -2.10 7.83
CA GLY A 38 10.84 -1.22 7.59
C GLY A 38 9.61 -1.68 8.35
N VAL A 39 8.48 -1.08 8.03
CA VAL A 39 7.20 -1.41 8.63
C VAL A 39 6.10 -1.46 7.57
N GLN A 40 5.26 -2.49 7.64
CA GLN A 40 3.97 -2.57 6.95
C GLN A 40 2.88 -2.26 7.95
N MET A 41 2.11 -1.23 7.69
CA MET A 41 0.93 -0.93 8.48
C MET A 41 -0.31 -1.57 7.84
N LEU A 42 -1.27 -1.93 8.66
CA LEU A 42 -2.54 -2.47 8.23
C LEU A 42 -3.65 -1.95 9.13
N GLN A 43 -4.54 -1.14 8.57
CA GLN A 43 -5.65 -0.53 9.27
C GLN A 43 -6.95 -0.90 8.56
N ARG A 44 -7.79 -1.70 9.20
CA ARG A 44 -9.00 -2.22 8.58
C ARG A 44 -10.16 -1.23 8.55
N GLU A 45 -10.16 -0.30 9.48
CA GLU A 45 -11.22 0.71 9.63
C GLU A 45 -10.60 2.08 9.81
N ASP A 46 -11.06 3.06 9.03
CA ASP A 46 -10.57 4.44 9.12
C ASP A 46 -10.81 5.02 10.53
N GLY A 47 -9.80 5.71 11.05
CA GLY A 47 -9.84 6.31 12.37
C GLY A 47 -9.67 5.34 13.55
N LYS A 48 -9.47 4.05 13.29
CA LYS A 48 -9.19 3.04 14.33
C LYS A 48 -7.72 2.64 14.33
N SER A 49 -7.26 2.11 15.44
CA SER A 49 -5.93 1.51 15.51
C SER A 49 -5.85 0.27 14.64
N GLY A 50 -4.66 -0.02 14.14
CA GLY A 50 -4.39 -1.20 13.32
C GLY A 50 -3.11 -1.90 13.74
N ASP A 51 -2.63 -2.78 12.87
CA ASP A 51 -1.42 -3.56 13.08
C ASP A 51 -0.22 -2.90 12.40
N ALA A 52 0.95 -3.11 12.95
CA ALA A 52 2.22 -2.74 12.36
C ALA A 52 3.16 -3.95 12.39
N TYR A 53 3.65 -4.35 11.21
CA TYR A 53 4.52 -5.51 11.06
C TYR A 53 5.94 -5.06 10.75
N HIS A 54 6.89 -5.53 11.56
CA HIS A 54 8.30 -5.31 11.32
C HIS A 54 8.75 -6.11 10.09
N LEU A 55 9.39 -5.43 9.15
CA LEU A 55 9.89 -6.01 7.90
C LEU A 55 11.40 -6.14 7.93
N VAL A 56 11.90 -7.29 7.49
CA VAL A 56 13.32 -7.54 7.25
C VAL A 56 13.50 -8.04 5.82
N ASP A 57 14.74 -8.13 5.37
CA ASP A 57 15.06 -8.63 4.03
C ASP A 57 14.47 -10.03 3.82
N GLY A 58 13.68 -10.20 2.76
CA GLY A 58 12.98 -11.43 2.46
C GLY A 58 11.58 -11.57 3.07
N SER A 59 11.14 -10.64 3.90
CA SER A 59 9.76 -10.65 4.45
C SER A 59 8.72 -10.66 3.32
N THR A 60 7.66 -11.44 3.51
CA THR A 60 6.51 -11.49 2.60
C THR A 60 5.22 -11.26 3.39
N ILE A 61 4.37 -10.40 2.86
CA ILE A 61 3.05 -10.12 3.44
C ILE A 61 1.96 -10.33 2.38
N CYS A 62 0.89 -11.01 2.77
CA CYS A 62 -0.32 -11.13 1.98
C CYS A 62 -1.37 -10.16 2.51
N LEU A 63 -1.87 -9.31 1.62
CA LEU A 63 -2.83 -8.25 1.94
C LEU A 63 -4.16 -8.58 1.29
N ASP A 64 -5.12 -8.99 2.09
CA ASP A 64 -6.48 -9.33 1.65
C ASP A 64 -7.51 -8.26 2.02
N SER A 65 -7.15 -7.34 2.90
CA SER A 65 -8.06 -6.28 3.38
C SER A 65 -7.29 -5.11 4.01
N GLY A 66 -7.95 -3.96 4.06
CA GLY A 66 -7.52 -2.80 4.82
C GLY A 66 -6.55 -1.86 4.12
N TYR A 67 -6.37 -0.70 4.74
CA TYR A 67 -5.41 0.32 4.32
C TYR A 67 -4.00 -0.12 4.70
N HIS A 68 -3.05 -0.06 3.74
CA HIS A 68 -1.78 -0.77 3.89
C HIS A 68 -0.53 0.02 3.43
N PRO A 69 -0.28 1.21 3.97
CA PRO A 69 0.95 1.92 3.67
C PRO A 69 2.16 1.22 4.32
N CYS A 70 3.33 1.40 3.72
CA CYS A 70 4.57 0.88 4.27
C CYS A 70 5.67 1.95 4.29
N ALA A 71 6.68 1.73 5.12
CA ALA A 71 7.78 2.65 5.27
C ALA A 71 9.11 1.91 5.46
N VAL A 72 10.19 2.55 5.03
CA VAL A 72 11.55 2.09 5.27
C VAL A 72 12.22 2.99 6.30
N LEU A 73 13.07 2.43 7.15
CA LEU A 73 13.83 3.19 8.13
C LEU A 73 14.82 4.15 7.45
N PRO A 74 15.12 5.30 8.07
CA PRO A 74 16.13 6.22 7.56
C PRO A 74 17.46 5.54 7.33
N GLY A 75 18.13 5.89 6.22
CA GLY A 75 19.45 5.34 5.84
C GLY A 75 19.39 4.04 5.04
N TYR A 76 18.21 3.50 4.79
CA TYR A 76 18.03 2.28 4.00
C TYR A 76 17.18 2.53 2.77
N GLN A 77 17.40 1.71 1.75
CA GLN A 77 16.53 1.59 0.59
C GLN A 77 15.68 0.33 0.72
N MET A 78 14.42 0.41 0.34
CA MET A 78 13.50 -0.71 0.31
C MET A 78 13.00 -0.91 -1.12
N TYR A 79 13.08 -2.15 -1.58
CA TYR A 79 12.42 -2.63 -2.77
C TYR A 79 11.34 -3.62 -2.35
N TYR A 80 10.16 -3.52 -2.92
CA TYR A 80 9.16 -4.56 -2.75
C TYR A 80 8.58 -4.98 -4.09
N PHE A 81 8.53 -6.28 -4.29
CA PHE A 81 7.91 -6.91 -5.43
C PHE A 81 6.44 -7.16 -5.11
N THR A 82 5.56 -6.69 -5.97
CA THR A 82 4.13 -6.75 -5.78
C THR A 82 3.48 -7.69 -6.79
N ILE A 83 2.62 -8.58 -6.29
CA ILE A 83 1.68 -9.34 -7.10
C ILE A 83 0.28 -8.89 -6.71
N LEU A 84 -0.51 -8.45 -7.68
CA LEU A 84 -1.86 -7.95 -7.49
C LEU A 84 -2.83 -8.79 -8.32
N GLY A 85 -3.76 -9.46 -7.67
CA GLY A 85 -4.75 -10.34 -8.32
C GLY A 85 -6.17 -9.82 -8.15
N GLY A 86 -6.78 -9.38 -9.26
CA GLY A 86 -8.18 -8.99 -9.27
C GLY A 86 -9.10 -10.21 -9.33
N LEU A 87 -10.11 -10.25 -8.46
CA LEU A 87 -11.06 -11.37 -8.39
C LEU A 87 -12.16 -11.27 -9.45
N SER A 88 -12.61 -10.07 -9.77
CA SER A 88 -13.70 -9.84 -10.73
C SER A 88 -13.26 -9.08 -11.97
N GLN A 89 -12.17 -8.34 -11.90
CA GLN A 89 -11.65 -7.56 -13.02
C GLN A 89 -10.16 -7.27 -12.88
N ARG A 90 -9.52 -6.91 -14.00
CA ARG A 90 -8.10 -6.57 -14.04
C ARG A 90 -7.82 -5.14 -13.59
N SER A 91 -8.64 -4.19 -14.00
CA SER A 91 -8.45 -2.78 -13.66
C SER A 91 -8.60 -2.54 -12.17
N LEU A 92 -7.66 -1.82 -11.59
CA LEU A 92 -7.64 -1.48 -10.17
C LEU A 92 -8.29 -0.12 -9.94
N VAL A 93 -9.26 -0.09 -9.04
CA VAL A 93 -9.81 1.15 -8.48
C VAL A 93 -9.55 1.15 -6.98
N GLN A 94 -8.65 2.02 -6.55
CA GLN A 94 -8.24 2.16 -5.16
C GLN A 94 -9.24 3.05 -4.42
N TYR A 95 -9.61 2.64 -3.21
CA TYR A 95 -10.38 3.47 -2.29
C TYR A 95 -9.44 4.14 -1.30
N PHE A 96 -9.30 5.44 -1.41
CA PHE A 96 -8.41 6.22 -0.54
C PHE A 96 -9.02 6.43 0.82
N GLN A 97 -8.17 6.33 1.84
CA GLN A 97 -8.58 6.46 3.24
C GLN A 97 -9.14 7.87 3.49
N PRO A 98 -10.40 7.99 3.96
CA PRO A 98 -11.05 9.30 4.08
C PRO A 98 -10.29 10.31 4.93
N SER A 99 -9.70 9.88 6.05
CA SER A 99 -8.93 10.77 6.93
C SER A 99 -7.64 11.31 6.32
N HIS A 100 -7.20 10.76 5.17
CA HIS A 100 -5.99 11.20 4.44
C HIS A 100 -6.29 11.64 3.01
N ALA A 101 -7.56 11.84 2.66
CA ALA A 101 -7.96 12.15 1.28
C ALA A 101 -7.44 13.49 0.76
N ASP A 102 -7.14 14.44 1.64
CA ASP A 102 -6.51 15.72 1.30
C ASP A 102 -5.15 15.53 0.61
N GLN A 103 -4.45 14.45 0.88
CA GLN A 103 -3.16 14.15 0.25
C GLN A 103 -3.27 13.86 -1.26
N LEU A 104 -4.45 13.53 -1.77
CA LEU A 104 -4.69 13.42 -3.20
C LEU A 104 -4.43 14.73 -3.96
N GLU A 105 -4.57 15.85 -3.27
CA GLU A 105 -4.34 17.18 -3.84
C GLU A 105 -2.92 17.70 -3.60
N THR A 106 -2.21 17.15 -2.61
CA THR A 106 -0.91 17.67 -2.18
C THR A 106 0.29 16.86 -2.65
N ILE A 107 0.11 15.57 -2.96
CA ILE A 107 1.20 14.71 -3.44
C ILE A 107 1.34 14.87 -4.97
N PRO A 108 2.47 15.39 -5.48
CA PRO A 108 2.68 15.55 -6.92
C PRO A 108 2.59 14.22 -7.69
N GLY A 109 1.91 14.22 -8.83
CA GLY A 109 1.82 13.07 -9.73
C GLY A 109 0.91 11.93 -9.30
N ILE A 110 0.23 12.04 -8.14
CA ILE A 110 -0.62 10.95 -7.63
C ILE A 110 -1.79 10.67 -8.57
N LYS A 111 -2.40 11.69 -9.15
CA LYS A 111 -3.54 11.53 -10.07
C LYS A 111 -3.14 10.82 -11.36
N ASP A 112 -1.94 11.11 -11.87
CA ASP A 112 -1.41 10.44 -13.06
C ASP A 112 -1.08 8.97 -12.77
N MET A 113 -0.55 8.68 -11.59
CA MET A 113 -0.30 7.31 -11.15
C MET A 113 -1.62 6.52 -11.07
N ILE A 114 -2.65 7.05 -10.44
CA ILE A 114 -3.96 6.42 -10.32
C ILE A 114 -4.53 6.08 -11.70
N ALA A 115 -4.42 7.00 -12.65
CA ALA A 115 -4.94 6.81 -14.01
C ALA A 115 -4.31 5.61 -14.74
N LYS A 116 -3.07 5.26 -14.41
CA LYS A 116 -2.37 4.12 -15.04
C LYS A 116 -2.94 2.76 -14.66
N PHE A 117 -3.64 2.65 -13.54
CA PHE A 117 -4.21 1.39 -13.05
C PHE A 117 -5.66 1.16 -13.49
N LYS A 118 -6.29 2.16 -14.07
CA LYS A 118 -7.69 2.07 -14.54
C LYS A 118 -7.87 1.51 -15.97
#